data_5feee07f28b380e31c60e49f316230e5
#
_entry.id   5feee07f28b380e31c60e49f316230e5
#
_cell.length_a   1.000
_cell.length_b   1.000
_cell.length_c   1.000
_cell.angle_alpha   90.00
_cell.angle_beta   90.00
_cell.angle_gamma   90.00
#
_symmetry.space_group_name_H-M   'P 1'
#
loop_
_entity.id
_entity.type
_entity.pdbx_description
1 polymer ?
#
loop_
_entity_poly.entity_id
_entity_poly.type
_entity_poly.pdbx_seq_one_letter_code
_entity_poly.pdbx_strand_id
1 'polypeptide(L)'
;MRSNLRDSMKITMAKKTLIRLAWENSGRASEELETLMEDAVQPCIVQSDKLNPFELFLELEKTRQGRAAKEGELSPIDIIVEKGPTSFGPGPIVGEFNAVGIPAKIDKGKVAIQKTTTVVEAGQPISGDLGIMLAKLDINPIEIGIILTGAIEDGFFFPASA
;
A
#
# COMPACT_ATOMS: atom_id res chain seq x y z
N MET A 1 3.94 -10.23 5.89
CA MET A 1 4.48 -9.11 6.70
C MET A 1 4.95 -9.55 8.09
N ARG A 2 4.05 -9.76 9.05
CA ARG A 2 4.40 -10.02 10.47
C ARG A 2 5.33 -11.22 10.71
N SER A 3 5.23 -12.27 9.90
CA SER A 3 6.10 -13.46 9.99
C SER A 3 7.53 -13.19 9.56
N ASN A 4 7.73 -12.36 8.56
CA ASN A 4 9.05 -12.08 7.98
C ASN A 4 9.87 -11.08 8.83
N LEU A 5 9.18 -10.29 9.65
CA LEU A 5 9.80 -9.25 10.49
C LEU A 5 9.98 -9.68 11.95
N ARG A 6 9.50 -10.87 12.33
CA ARG A 6 9.46 -11.34 13.73
C ARG A 6 10.84 -11.43 14.37
N ASP A 7 11.88 -11.70 13.60
CA ASP A 7 13.24 -11.88 14.10
C ASP A 7 13.98 -10.54 14.29
N SER A 8 13.52 -9.48 13.66
CA SER A 8 14.15 -8.15 13.68
C SER A 8 13.34 -7.12 14.48
N MET A 9 12.02 -7.29 14.56
CA MET A 9 11.14 -6.34 15.25
C MET A 9 9.87 -6.97 15.80
N LYS A 10 9.32 -6.38 16.86
CA LYS A 10 8.05 -6.75 17.47
C LYS A 10 6.98 -5.72 17.10
N ILE A 11 5.94 -6.16 16.41
CA ILE A 11 4.81 -5.32 15.99
C ILE A 11 3.62 -5.60 16.90
N THR A 12 3.16 -4.58 17.61
CA THR A 12 2.01 -4.65 18.51
C THR A 12 0.94 -3.67 18.07
N MET A 13 -0.25 -4.19 17.76
CA MET A 13 -1.42 -3.37 17.43
C MET A 13 -2.26 -3.17 18.68
N ALA A 14 -2.64 -1.94 18.95
CA ALA A 14 -3.52 -1.60 20.07
C ALA A 14 -4.41 -0.40 19.73
N LYS A 15 -5.49 -0.22 20.49
CA LYS A 15 -6.35 0.97 20.36
C LYS A 15 -5.58 2.21 20.80
N LYS A 16 -5.84 3.36 20.17
CA LYS A 16 -5.25 4.67 20.52
C LYS A 16 -5.28 4.95 22.03
N THR A 17 -6.42 4.72 22.67
CA THR A 17 -6.60 4.94 24.11
C THR A 17 -5.68 4.09 24.97
N LEU A 18 -5.43 2.84 24.57
CA LEU A 18 -4.52 1.95 25.30
C LEU A 18 -3.06 2.36 25.11
N ILE A 19 -2.71 2.81 23.92
CA ILE A 19 -1.36 3.31 23.63
C ILE A 19 -1.09 4.56 24.45
N ARG A 20 -2.01 5.53 24.48
CA ARG A 20 -1.92 6.75 25.30
C ARG A 20 -1.71 6.41 26.78
N LEU A 21 -2.57 5.57 27.34
CA LEU A 21 -2.49 5.17 28.74
C LEU A 21 -1.16 4.48 29.06
N ALA A 22 -0.67 3.62 28.19
CA ALA A 22 0.62 2.97 28.36
C ALA A 22 1.78 3.97 28.34
N TRP A 23 1.71 4.99 27.48
CA TRP A 23 2.69 6.05 27.37
C TRP A 23 2.70 6.94 28.59
N GLU A 24 1.53 7.39 29.06
CA GLU A 24 1.38 8.15 30.30
C GLU A 24 1.94 7.40 31.50
N ASN A 25 1.59 6.11 31.64
CA ASN A 25 2.07 5.27 32.72
C ASN A 25 3.60 5.02 32.67
N SER A 26 4.21 5.11 31.49
CA SER A 26 5.66 4.98 31.32
C SER A 26 6.43 6.28 31.57
N GLY A 27 5.73 7.39 31.83
CA GLY A 27 6.34 8.72 31.98
C GLY A 27 6.92 9.32 30.70
N ARG A 28 6.49 8.79 29.54
CA ARG A 28 6.99 9.20 28.20
C ARG A 28 5.94 9.97 27.40
N ALA A 29 4.91 10.49 28.02
CA ALA A 29 3.91 11.30 27.35
C ALA A 29 4.55 12.56 26.76
N SER A 30 4.31 12.81 25.47
CA SER A 30 4.79 14.00 24.74
C SER A 30 3.71 14.50 23.80
N GLU A 31 3.69 15.82 23.55
CA GLU A 31 2.76 16.45 22.61
C GLU A 31 2.98 15.91 21.17
N GLU A 32 4.21 15.59 20.82
CA GLU A 32 4.57 15.02 19.51
C GLU A 32 3.90 13.66 19.27
N LEU A 33 3.81 12.84 20.31
CA LEU A 33 3.11 11.55 20.26
C LEU A 33 1.61 11.71 20.06
N GLU A 34 1.01 12.70 20.73
CA GLU A 34 -0.40 13.01 20.55
C GLU A 34 -0.70 13.42 19.10
N THR A 35 0.15 14.28 18.52
CA THR A 35 0.02 14.71 17.13
C THR A 35 0.08 13.52 16.15
N LEU A 36 1.03 12.59 16.34
CA LEU A 36 1.12 11.38 15.52
C LEU A 36 -0.10 10.47 15.65
N MET A 37 -0.74 10.47 16.80
CA MET A 37 -1.89 9.63 17.08
C MET A 37 -3.20 10.21 16.55
N GLU A 38 -3.29 11.52 16.29
CA GLU A 38 -4.50 12.15 15.78
C GLU A 38 -4.92 11.58 14.42
N ASP A 39 -4.00 11.50 13.48
CA ASP A 39 -4.26 11.07 12.10
C ASP A 39 -4.21 9.54 11.92
N ALA A 40 -3.70 8.80 12.91
CA ALA A 40 -3.58 7.36 12.81
C ALA A 40 -4.94 6.66 12.85
N VAL A 41 -5.32 5.97 11.78
CA VAL A 41 -6.57 5.18 11.71
C VAL A 41 -6.44 3.90 12.52
N GLN A 42 -5.35 3.16 12.34
CA GLN A 42 -5.04 1.92 13.06
C GLN A 42 -3.58 1.95 13.53
N PRO A 43 -3.29 2.54 14.69
CA PRO A 43 -1.92 2.66 15.15
C PRO A 43 -1.34 1.31 15.58
N CYS A 44 -0.06 1.14 15.34
CA CYS A 44 0.73 0.05 15.88
C CYS A 44 2.04 0.58 16.44
N ILE A 45 2.56 -0.13 17.44
CA ILE A 45 3.88 0.13 18.01
C ILE A 45 4.83 -0.92 17.46
N VAL A 46 5.94 -0.47 16.93
CA VAL A 46 7.03 -1.31 16.48
C VAL A 46 8.20 -1.13 17.44
N GLN A 47 8.72 -2.23 17.98
CA GLN A 47 9.86 -2.26 18.87
C GLN A 47 10.97 -3.08 18.22
N SER A 48 12.17 -2.55 18.22
CA SER A 48 13.38 -3.25 17.80
C SER A 48 14.55 -2.87 18.69
N ASP A 49 15.32 -3.86 19.08
CA ASP A 49 16.58 -3.68 19.82
C ASP A 49 17.79 -3.80 18.88
N LYS A 50 17.55 -4.10 17.60
CA LYS A 50 18.60 -4.42 16.61
C LYS A 50 18.70 -3.40 15.47
N LEU A 51 17.64 -2.67 15.20
CA LEU A 51 17.52 -1.76 14.06
C LEU A 51 17.37 -0.33 14.56
N ASN A 52 18.09 0.59 13.92
CA ASN A 52 17.88 2.01 14.11
C ASN A 52 16.60 2.48 13.36
N PRO A 53 16.08 3.70 13.60
CA PRO A 53 14.85 4.19 12.96
C PRO A 53 14.88 4.15 11.43
N PHE A 54 16.02 4.43 10.82
CA PHE A 54 16.18 4.44 9.36
C PHE A 54 16.16 3.02 8.77
N GLU A 55 16.87 2.08 9.41
CA GLU A 55 16.85 0.67 9.02
C GLU A 55 15.46 0.06 9.19
N LEU A 56 14.77 0.43 10.27
CA LEU A 56 13.40 0.01 10.53
C LEU A 56 12.45 0.53 9.44
N PHE A 57 12.60 1.78 9.03
CA PHE A 57 11.85 2.36 7.92
C PHE A 57 12.08 1.56 6.63
N LEU A 58 13.34 1.29 6.26
CA LEU A 58 13.67 0.53 5.06
C LEU A 58 13.13 -0.90 5.08
N GLU A 59 13.16 -1.55 6.25
CA GLU A 59 12.59 -2.90 6.38
C GLU A 59 11.05 -2.89 6.27
N LEU A 60 10.37 -1.87 6.80
CA LEU A 60 8.93 -1.70 6.63
C LEU A 60 8.56 -1.42 5.16
N GLU A 61 9.33 -0.56 4.47
CA GLU A 61 9.16 -0.28 3.03
C GLU A 61 9.26 -1.55 2.18
N LYS A 62 10.26 -2.40 2.42
CA LYS A 62 10.43 -3.69 1.71
C LYS A 62 9.24 -4.63 1.88
N THR A 63 8.46 -4.48 2.95
CA THR A 63 7.30 -5.32 3.20
C THR A 63 6.00 -4.78 2.61
N ARG A 64 6.01 -3.60 1.99
CA ARG A 64 4.87 -3.10 1.25
C ARG A 64 4.52 -4.04 0.11
N GLN A 65 3.25 -4.32 -0.02
CA GLN A 65 2.73 -5.20 -1.07
C GLN A 65 1.54 -4.52 -1.75
N GLY A 66 1.54 -4.55 -3.07
CA GLY A 66 0.38 -4.16 -3.85
C GLY A 66 -0.76 -5.18 -3.66
N ARG A 67 -1.98 -4.72 -3.58
CA ARG A 67 -3.19 -5.55 -3.68
C ARG A 67 -4.12 -5.03 -4.76
N ALA A 68 -4.98 -5.92 -5.23
CA ALA A 68 -6.07 -5.55 -6.12
C ALA A 68 -6.99 -4.52 -5.45
N ALA A 69 -7.41 -3.53 -6.24
CA ALA A 69 -8.38 -2.54 -5.81
C ALA A 69 -9.77 -3.15 -5.66
N LYS A 70 -10.50 -2.68 -4.67
CA LYS A 70 -11.92 -2.99 -4.51
C LYS A 70 -12.78 -1.94 -5.20
N GLU A 71 -14.02 -2.29 -5.48
CA GLU A 71 -15.00 -1.36 -6.05
C GLU A 71 -15.17 -0.12 -5.17
N GLY A 72 -15.04 1.04 -5.79
CA GLY A 72 -15.20 2.34 -5.15
C GLY A 72 -13.98 2.84 -4.37
N GLU A 73 -12.86 2.09 -4.31
CA GLU A 73 -11.62 2.59 -3.73
C GLU A 73 -11.00 3.67 -4.62
N LEU A 74 -10.51 4.73 -3.98
CA LEU A 74 -9.79 5.79 -4.68
C LEU A 74 -8.38 5.32 -5.04
N SER A 75 -7.97 5.60 -6.27
CA SER A 75 -6.61 5.30 -6.71
C SER A 75 -5.62 6.28 -6.05
N PRO A 76 -4.57 5.81 -5.38
CA PRO A 76 -3.55 6.69 -4.80
C PRO A 76 -2.63 7.32 -5.86
N ILE A 77 -2.54 6.71 -7.03
CA ILE A 77 -1.67 7.11 -8.14
C ILE A 77 -2.42 6.97 -9.47
N ASP A 78 -1.89 7.57 -10.53
CA ASP A 78 -2.37 7.32 -11.89
C ASP A 78 -2.09 5.88 -12.29
N ILE A 79 -3.13 5.16 -12.69
CA ILE A 79 -3.00 3.78 -13.16
C ILE A 79 -2.84 3.79 -14.67
N ILE A 80 -1.64 3.43 -15.11
CA ILE A 80 -1.27 3.38 -16.53
C ILE A 80 -1.13 1.93 -16.94
N VAL A 81 -1.85 1.54 -17.98
CA VAL A 81 -1.70 0.23 -18.60
C VAL A 81 -0.85 0.38 -19.86
N GLU A 82 0.31 -0.24 -19.86
CA GLU A 82 1.27 -0.13 -20.95
C GLU A 82 0.88 -0.97 -22.18
N LYS A 83 1.25 -0.46 -23.35
CA LYS A 83 1.16 -1.22 -24.60
C LYS A 83 2.06 -2.47 -24.53
N GLY A 84 1.51 -3.63 -24.84
CA GLY A 84 2.29 -4.86 -24.90
C GLY A 84 1.45 -6.11 -25.04
N PRO A 85 2.09 -7.25 -25.34
CA PRO A 85 1.43 -8.55 -25.34
C PRO A 85 1.09 -8.96 -23.90
N THR A 86 -0.07 -9.56 -23.74
CA THR A 86 -0.47 -10.15 -22.45
C THR A 86 -0.28 -11.66 -22.46
N SER A 87 -0.39 -12.29 -21.31
CA SER A 87 -0.35 -13.75 -21.17
C SER A 87 -1.65 -14.45 -21.62
N PHE A 88 -2.71 -13.67 -21.92
CA PHE A 88 -4.03 -14.21 -22.23
C PHE A 88 -4.14 -14.68 -23.66
N GLY A 89 -4.80 -15.85 -23.85
CA GLY A 89 -5.19 -16.37 -25.16
C GLY A 89 -6.38 -15.61 -25.75
N PRO A 90 -6.66 -15.85 -27.06
CA PRO A 90 -7.80 -15.25 -27.73
C PRO A 90 -9.10 -15.71 -27.07
N GLY A 91 -9.97 -14.75 -26.74
CA GLY A 91 -11.24 -15.05 -26.07
C GLY A 91 -12.06 -13.80 -25.74
N PRO A 92 -13.13 -13.95 -24.95
CA PRO A 92 -14.02 -12.86 -24.57
C PRO A 92 -13.34 -11.75 -23.77
N ILE A 93 -12.18 -12.05 -23.18
CA ILE A 93 -11.39 -11.10 -22.36
C ILE A 93 -11.01 -9.83 -23.12
N VAL A 94 -10.89 -9.88 -24.46
CA VAL A 94 -10.66 -8.69 -25.30
C VAL A 94 -11.81 -7.70 -25.17
N GLY A 95 -13.04 -8.21 -25.16
CA GLY A 95 -14.24 -7.39 -24.94
C GLY A 95 -14.28 -6.80 -23.53
N GLU A 96 -13.90 -7.58 -22.52
CA GLU A 96 -13.83 -7.14 -21.13
C GLU A 96 -12.81 -5.99 -20.97
N PHE A 97 -11.61 -6.09 -21.55
CA PHE A 97 -10.63 -5.01 -21.53
C PHE A 97 -11.14 -3.74 -22.23
N ASN A 98 -11.75 -3.89 -23.42
CA ASN A 98 -12.29 -2.74 -24.13
C ASN A 98 -13.45 -2.07 -23.37
N ALA A 99 -14.28 -2.85 -22.65
CA ALA A 99 -15.39 -2.33 -21.85
C ALA A 99 -14.92 -1.43 -20.70
N VAL A 100 -13.73 -1.71 -20.13
CA VAL A 100 -13.13 -0.90 -19.06
C VAL A 100 -12.17 0.18 -19.59
N GLY A 101 -12.14 0.43 -20.89
CA GLY A 101 -11.32 1.48 -21.50
C GLY A 101 -9.88 1.09 -21.82
N ILE A 102 -9.53 -0.20 -21.71
CA ILE A 102 -8.20 -0.72 -22.09
C ILE A 102 -8.26 -1.21 -23.53
N PRO A 103 -7.64 -0.52 -24.52
CA PRO A 103 -7.71 -0.91 -25.92
C PRO A 103 -6.92 -2.19 -26.16
N ALA A 104 -7.61 -3.32 -26.29
CA ALA A 104 -7.04 -4.63 -26.52
C ALA A 104 -7.47 -5.22 -27.88
N LYS A 105 -6.57 -5.96 -28.52
CA LYS A 105 -6.81 -6.76 -29.73
C LYS A 105 -6.07 -8.09 -29.65
N ILE A 106 -6.45 -9.00 -30.55
CA ILE A 106 -5.72 -10.26 -30.74
C ILE A 106 -4.57 -9.98 -31.71
N ASP A 107 -3.34 -10.23 -31.27
CA ASP A 107 -2.14 -10.20 -32.08
C ASP A 107 -1.37 -11.51 -31.90
N LYS A 108 -1.05 -12.16 -33.03
CA LYS A 108 -0.27 -13.43 -33.07
C LYS A 108 -0.81 -14.52 -32.12
N GLY A 109 -2.15 -14.61 -31.99
CA GLY A 109 -2.80 -15.61 -31.15
C GLY A 109 -2.78 -15.31 -29.65
N LYS A 110 -2.45 -14.09 -29.25
CA LYS A 110 -2.53 -13.58 -27.87
C LYS A 110 -3.23 -12.24 -27.81
N VAL A 111 -3.79 -11.93 -26.67
CA VAL A 111 -4.35 -10.59 -26.43
C VAL A 111 -3.19 -9.61 -26.23
N ALA A 112 -3.22 -8.51 -26.96
CA ALA A 112 -2.24 -7.44 -26.84
C ALA A 112 -2.93 -6.09 -26.61
N ILE A 113 -2.38 -5.31 -25.68
CA ILE A 113 -2.79 -3.93 -25.44
C ILE A 113 -2.18 -3.05 -26.52
N GLN A 114 -3.01 -2.30 -27.21
CA GLN A 114 -2.62 -1.56 -28.43
C GLN A 114 -1.93 -0.25 -28.15
N LYS A 115 -2.31 0.41 -27.07
CA LYS A 115 -1.84 1.74 -26.72
C LYS A 115 -1.71 1.84 -25.19
N THR A 116 -0.64 2.46 -24.75
CA THR A 116 -0.51 2.89 -23.36
C THR A 116 -1.62 3.87 -23.03
N THR A 117 -2.39 3.57 -22.01
CA THR A 117 -3.60 4.35 -21.64
C THR A 117 -3.63 4.50 -20.12
N THR A 118 -3.86 5.73 -19.65
CA THR A 118 -4.24 5.98 -18.26
C THR A 118 -5.69 5.60 -18.10
N VAL A 119 -5.98 4.61 -17.24
CA VAL A 119 -7.32 4.08 -17.04
C VAL A 119 -8.02 4.69 -15.83
N VAL A 120 -7.24 5.16 -14.85
CA VAL A 120 -7.71 5.90 -13.68
C VAL A 120 -6.67 6.95 -13.32
N GLU A 121 -7.11 8.17 -13.04
CA GLU A 121 -6.27 9.22 -12.49
C GLU A 121 -6.23 9.14 -10.96
N ALA A 122 -5.18 9.66 -10.35
CA ALA A 122 -5.05 9.73 -8.89
C ALA A 122 -6.27 10.44 -8.26
N GLY A 123 -6.81 9.84 -7.20
CA GLY A 123 -8.00 10.36 -6.51
C GLY A 123 -9.34 9.96 -7.15
N GLN A 124 -9.36 9.26 -8.28
CA GLN A 124 -10.58 8.77 -8.90
C GLN A 124 -10.96 7.38 -8.36
N PRO A 125 -12.27 7.07 -8.26
CA PRO A 125 -12.73 5.76 -7.82
C PRO A 125 -12.51 4.69 -8.89
N ILE A 126 -12.02 3.54 -8.46
CA ILE A 126 -11.81 2.38 -9.33
C ILE A 126 -13.13 1.58 -9.39
N SER A 127 -13.64 1.32 -10.60
CA SER A 127 -14.80 0.44 -10.76
C SER A 127 -14.44 -1.02 -10.50
N GLY A 128 -15.41 -1.82 -10.04
CA GLY A 128 -15.21 -3.23 -9.73
C GLY A 128 -14.66 -4.04 -10.92
N ASP A 129 -15.23 -3.82 -12.10
CA ASP A 129 -14.81 -4.49 -13.34
C ASP A 129 -13.37 -4.11 -13.71
N LEU A 130 -13.01 -2.83 -13.59
CA LEU A 130 -11.65 -2.37 -13.84
C LEU A 130 -10.68 -2.96 -12.81
N GLY A 131 -11.04 -3.01 -11.52
CA GLY A 131 -10.22 -3.64 -10.49
C GLY A 131 -9.90 -5.11 -10.78
N ILE A 132 -10.88 -5.86 -11.28
CA ILE A 132 -10.71 -7.26 -11.70
C ILE A 132 -9.76 -7.35 -12.91
N MET A 133 -9.90 -6.47 -13.90
CA MET A 133 -9.05 -6.47 -15.08
C MET A 133 -7.61 -6.09 -14.76
N LEU A 134 -7.40 -5.11 -13.87
CA LEU A 134 -6.09 -4.73 -13.38
C LEU A 134 -5.41 -5.90 -12.63
N ALA A 135 -6.15 -6.59 -11.78
CA ALA A 135 -5.65 -7.77 -11.08
C ALA A 135 -5.24 -8.90 -12.04
N LYS A 136 -5.99 -9.11 -13.12
CA LYS A 136 -5.64 -10.06 -14.20
C LYS A 136 -4.34 -9.67 -14.92
N LEU A 137 -4.03 -8.37 -15.01
CA LEU A 137 -2.77 -7.85 -15.56
C LEU A 137 -1.64 -7.78 -14.53
N ASP A 138 -1.86 -8.29 -13.32
CA ASP A 138 -0.93 -8.22 -12.17
C ASP A 138 -0.62 -6.78 -11.73
N ILE A 139 -1.51 -5.85 -12.05
CA ILE A 139 -1.44 -4.46 -11.61
C ILE A 139 -2.22 -4.32 -10.30
N ASN A 140 -1.48 -4.11 -9.22
CA ASN A 140 -2.02 -4.00 -7.87
C ASN A 140 -1.81 -2.57 -7.34
N PRO A 141 -2.72 -1.62 -7.64
CA PRO A 141 -2.50 -0.19 -7.40
C PRO A 141 -2.61 0.22 -5.94
N ILE A 142 -3.23 -0.59 -5.10
CA ILE A 142 -3.41 -0.27 -3.69
C ILE A 142 -2.28 -0.90 -2.88
N GLU A 143 -1.46 -0.08 -2.26
CA GLU A 143 -0.39 -0.56 -1.40
C GLU A 143 -0.90 -0.90 0.00
N ILE A 144 -0.50 -2.05 0.52
CA ILE A 144 -0.69 -2.45 1.91
C ILE A 144 0.66 -2.46 2.58
N GLY A 145 0.79 -1.68 3.64
CA GLY A 145 2.02 -1.60 4.41
C GLY A 145 1.81 -0.97 5.77
N ILE A 146 2.86 -0.98 6.57
CA ILE A 146 2.96 -0.20 7.79
C ILE A 146 3.70 1.08 7.42
N ILE A 147 3.04 2.21 7.63
CA ILE A 147 3.64 3.54 7.42
C ILE A 147 4.26 3.96 8.74
N LEU A 148 5.55 4.23 8.74
CA LEU A 148 6.24 4.81 9.87
C LEU A 148 5.88 6.30 9.95
N THR A 149 5.25 6.72 11.02
CA THR A 149 4.85 8.12 11.25
C THR A 149 5.83 8.85 12.16
N GLY A 150 6.59 8.12 12.96
CA GLY A 150 7.63 8.66 13.81
C GLY A 150 8.32 7.55 14.59
N ALA A 151 9.51 7.82 15.08
CA ALA A 151 10.31 6.92 15.88
C ALA A 151 10.85 7.62 17.13
N ILE A 152 11.10 6.85 18.18
CA ILE A 152 11.76 7.31 19.41
C ILE A 152 12.96 6.41 19.65
N GLU A 153 14.14 7.02 19.72
CA GLU A 153 15.39 6.35 20.06
C GLU A 153 16.12 7.17 21.13
N ASP A 154 16.57 6.53 22.19
CA ASP A 154 17.29 7.16 23.33
C ASP A 154 16.61 8.41 23.90
N GLY A 155 15.28 8.47 23.83
CA GLY A 155 14.49 9.61 24.31
C GLY A 155 14.34 10.75 23.29
N PHE A 156 14.94 10.65 22.12
CA PHE A 156 14.78 11.59 21.02
C PHE A 156 13.67 11.14 20.08
N PHE A 157 12.86 12.12 19.65
CA PHE A 157 11.79 11.89 18.69
C PHE A 157 12.24 12.23 17.27
N PHE A 158 11.99 11.34 16.33
CA PHE A 158 12.27 11.47 14.91
C PHE A 158 10.95 11.40 14.14
N PRO A 159 10.46 12.52 13.58
CA PRO A 159 9.31 12.50 12.69
C PRO A 159 9.66 11.84 11.35
N ALA A 160 8.73 11.09 10.75
CA ALA A 160 8.95 10.45 9.46
C ALA A 160 8.95 11.43 8.27
N SER A 161 8.53 12.66 8.49
CA SER A 161 8.47 13.74 7.50
C SER A 161 9.69 14.66 7.53
N ALA A 162 10.83 14.16 7.91
CA ALA A 162 12.09 14.92 7.86
C ALA A 162 12.81 14.70 6.53
#